data_bd1495f11c176411d39b0f69e6797c39
#
_entry.id   bd1495f11c176411d39b0f69e6797c39
#
_cell.length_a   1.000
_cell.length_b   1.000
_cell.length_c   1.000
_cell.angle_alpha   90.00
_cell.angle_beta   90.00
_cell.angle_gamma   90.00
#
_symmetry.space_group_name_H-M   'P 1'
#
loop_
_entity.id
_entity.type
_entity.pdbx_description
1 polymer ?
#
loop_
_entity_poly.entity_id
_entity_poly.type
_entity_poly.pdbx_seq_one_letter_code
_entity_poly.pdbx_strand_id
1 'polypeptide(L)'
;MSDPLAVERGVSVITIPDIWWQCCDISVALLANLLGKQLAKEAGVFEAWQIDHEGKVSEGTSPNAWTVTSDVTVVTRQADSAIRNSVTRLAGLDIVRREGYGFVERAFSVAEAKSARVALVMSTAVALLPFVRIDGAAVGDGKLRETYLAHAASTK
;
A
#
# COMPACT_ATOMS: atom_id res chain seq x y z
N MET A 1 -11.19 13.38 6.16
CA MET A 1 -10.17 13.93 7.06
C MET A 1 -9.50 12.72 7.71
N SER A 2 -8.26 12.41 7.34
CA SER A 2 -7.53 11.23 7.86
C SER A 2 -7.21 11.49 9.34
N ASP A 3 -7.48 10.49 10.18
CA ASP A 3 -7.12 10.50 11.59
C ASP A 3 -5.58 10.61 11.70
N PRO A 4 -5.03 11.68 12.31
CA PRO A 4 -3.58 11.83 12.46
C PRO A 4 -2.93 10.66 13.22
N LEU A 5 -3.71 10.00 14.09
CA LEU A 5 -3.24 8.83 14.85
C LEU A 5 -3.19 7.55 14.01
N ALA A 6 -3.86 7.51 12.85
CA ALA A 6 -3.82 6.35 11.97
C ALA A 6 -2.41 6.07 11.41
N VAL A 7 -1.63 7.13 11.16
CA VAL A 7 -0.22 7.02 10.71
C VAL A 7 0.66 6.43 11.81
N GLU A 8 0.43 6.82 13.07
CA GLU A 8 1.23 6.34 14.22
C GLU A 8 0.85 4.91 14.64
N ARG A 9 -0.45 4.56 14.56
CA ARG A 9 -0.95 3.26 15.00
C ARG A 9 -0.87 2.20 13.92
N GLY A 10 -0.74 2.63 12.66
CA GLY A 10 -0.97 1.80 11.49
C GLY A 10 -2.44 1.40 11.35
N VAL A 11 -2.80 0.87 10.20
CA VAL A 11 -4.16 0.45 9.90
C VAL A 11 -4.20 -1.00 9.42
N SER A 12 -5.40 -1.58 9.40
CA SER A 12 -5.62 -2.92 8.86
C SER A 12 -6.20 -2.84 7.45
N VAL A 13 -5.88 -3.84 6.65
CA VAL A 13 -6.37 -4.02 5.28
C VAL A 13 -6.90 -5.43 5.08
N ILE A 14 -7.91 -5.58 4.22
CA ILE A 14 -8.32 -6.87 3.68
C ILE A 14 -7.85 -7.02 2.25
N THR A 15 -7.78 -8.25 1.76
CA THR A 15 -7.59 -8.53 0.35
C THR A 15 -8.92 -8.88 -0.31
N ILE A 16 -9.11 -8.40 -1.54
CA ILE A 16 -10.28 -8.70 -2.38
C ILE A 16 -9.81 -9.06 -3.79
N PRO A 17 -10.58 -9.82 -4.57
CA PRO A 17 -10.27 -10.01 -5.99
C PRO A 17 -10.18 -8.67 -6.72
N ASP A 18 -9.26 -8.56 -7.67
CA ASP A 18 -9.17 -7.38 -8.53
C ASP A 18 -10.40 -7.31 -9.43
N ILE A 19 -11.26 -6.34 -9.15
CA ILE A 19 -12.50 -6.09 -9.85
C ILE A 19 -12.36 -5.03 -10.97
N TRP A 20 -11.17 -4.46 -11.13
CA TRP A 20 -10.85 -3.53 -12.21
C TRP A 20 -10.53 -4.22 -13.52
N TRP A 21 -10.07 -5.41 -13.43
CA TRP A 21 -9.64 -6.26 -14.51
C TRP A 21 -9.06 -5.51 -15.74
N GLN A 22 -7.75 -5.24 -15.72
CA GLN A 22 -6.95 -4.67 -16.80
C GLN A 22 -7.33 -3.24 -17.28
N CYS A 23 -8.20 -2.54 -16.57
CA CYS A 23 -8.56 -1.17 -16.92
C CYS A 23 -8.49 -0.26 -15.70
N CYS A 24 -7.34 0.38 -15.49
CA CYS A 24 -7.15 1.37 -14.42
C CYS A 24 -7.69 2.78 -14.77
N ASP A 25 -8.55 2.88 -15.80
CA ASP A 25 -9.14 4.16 -16.19
C ASP A 25 -10.21 4.60 -15.18
N ILE A 26 -9.91 5.68 -14.46
CA ILE A 26 -10.78 6.25 -13.42
C ILE A 26 -12.15 6.63 -13.96
N SER A 27 -12.24 7.00 -15.23
CA SER A 27 -13.48 7.53 -15.81
C SER A 27 -14.60 6.49 -15.89
N VAL A 28 -14.24 5.20 -15.93
CA VAL A 28 -15.18 4.09 -16.13
C VAL A 28 -15.27 3.15 -14.92
N ALA A 29 -14.24 3.07 -14.08
CA ALA A 29 -14.09 2.04 -13.06
C ALA A 29 -14.30 2.52 -11.62
N LEU A 30 -14.81 3.75 -11.39
CA LEU A 30 -15.03 4.30 -10.05
C LEU A 30 -15.92 3.41 -9.18
N LEU A 31 -16.88 2.69 -9.78
CA LEU A 31 -17.78 1.79 -9.07
C LEU A 31 -17.03 0.63 -8.40
N ALA A 32 -16.05 0.04 -9.08
CA ALA A 32 -15.23 -1.04 -8.52
C ALA A 32 -14.50 -0.59 -7.24
N ASN A 33 -13.92 0.61 -7.28
CA ASN A 33 -13.26 1.20 -6.10
C ASN A 33 -14.21 1.48 -4.96
N LEU A 34 -15.39 2.00 -5.26
CA LEU A 34 -16.42 2.26 -4.24
C LEU A 34 -16.89 0.94 -3.59
N LEU A 35 -17.05 -0.12 -4.37
CA LEU A 35 -17.38 -1.45 -3.84
C LEU A 35 -16.24 -2.00 -2.96
N GLY A 36 -14.99 -1.89 -3.38
CA GLY A 36 -13.84 -2.28 -2.57
C GLY A 36 -13.74 -1.48 -1.27
N LYS A 37 -13.99 -0.18 -1.31
CA LYS A 37 -14.07 0.68 -0.11
C LYS A 37 -15.22 0.27 0.81
N GLN A 38 -16.36 -0.08 0.25
CA GLN A 38 -17.51 -0.54 1.04
C GLN A 38 -17.19 -1.86 1.75
N LEU A 39 -16.57 -2.82 1.05
CA LEU A 39 -16.12 -4.09 1.66
C LEU A 39 -15.13 -3.87 2.80
N ALA A 40 -14.15 -2.99 2.62
CA ALA A 40 -13.22 -2.61 3.69
C ALA A 40 -13.95 -2.03 4.91
N LYS A 41 -14.92 -1.13 4.67
CA LYS A 41 -15.73 -0.53 5.73
C LYS A 41 -16.58 -1.58 6.47
N GLU A 42 -17.22 -2.50 5.76
CA GLU A 42 -18.00 -3.59 6.34
C GLU A 42 -17.14 -4.54 7.17
N ALA A 43 -15.90 -4.79 6.74
CA ALA A 43 -14.91 -5.56 7.50
C ALA A 43 -14.29 -4.78 8.66
N GLY A 44 -14.63 -3.49 8.86
CA GLY A 44 -14.07 -2.66 9.92
C GLY A 44 -12.60 -2.30 9.73
N VAL A 45 -12.09 -2.31 8.49
CA VAL A 45 -10.70 -2.00 8.14
C VAL A 45 -10.59 -0.74 7.29
N PHE A 46 -9.39 -0.21 7.16
CA PHE A 46 -9.15 1.06 6.47
C PHE A 46 -9.22 0.95 4.95
N GLU A 47 -8.69 -0.12 4.37
CA GLU A 47 -8.49 -0.26 2.94
C GLU A 47 -8.71 -1.72 2.49
N ALA A 48 -8.96 -1.91 1.20
CA ALA A 48 -8.93 -3.21 0.56
C ALA A 48 -7.85 -3.22 -0.54
N TRP A 49 -6.96 -4.21 -0.49
CA TRP A 49 -6.00 -4.49 -1.55
C TRP A 49 -6.60 -5.43 -2.58
N GLN A 50 -6.49 -5.06 -3.83
CA GLN A 50 -6.95 -5.85 -4.95
C GLN A 50 -5.89 -6.85 -5.37
N ILE A 51 -6.31 -8.10 -5.60
CA ILE A 51 -5.43 -9.23 -5.91
C ILE A 51 -5.78 -9.74 -7.30
N ASP A 52 -4.81 -9.72 -8.19
CA ASP A 52 -4.97 -10.20 -9.56
C ASP A 52 -5.10 -11.74 -9.65
N HIS A 53 -5.35 -12.24 -10.84
CA HIS A 53 -5.52 -13.67 -11.11
C HIS A 53 -4.27 -14.52 -10.85
N GLU A 54 -3.10 -13.90 -10.72
CA GLU A 54 -1.84 -14.55 -10.35
C GLU A 54 -1.57 -14.52 -8.84
N GLY A 55 -2.50 -14.01 -8.03
CA GLY A 55 -2.34 -13.86 -6.59
C GLY A 55 -1.40 -12.72 -6.18
N LYS A 56 -1.17 -11.76 -7.09
CA LYS A 56 -0.33 -10.59 -6.82
C LYS A 56 -1.19 -9.39 -6.44
N VAL A 57 -0.64 -8.55 -5.57
CA VAL A 57 -1.26 -7.27 -5.25
C VAL A 57 -1.18 -6.35 -6.47
N SER A 58 -2.32 -5.87 -6.95
CA SER A 58 -2.38 -4.82 -7.96
C SER A 58 -2.27 -3.45 -7.30
N GLU A 59 -3.29 -2.99 -6.61
CA GLU A 59 -3.27 -1.74 -5.84
C GLU A 59 -4.35 -1.74 -4.74
N GLY A 60 -4.46 -0.66 -3.98
CA GLY A 60 -5.62 -0.42 -3.12
C GLY A 60 -6.81 0.09 -3.92
N THR A 61 -7.93 0.37 -3.26
CA THR A 61 -9.13 0.90 -3.93
C THR A 61 -8.94 2.32 -4.47
N SER A 62 -7.95 3.03 -3.98
CA SER A 62 -7.57 4.39 -4.44
C SER A 62 -6.06 4.60 -4.41
N PRO A 63 -5.33 4.13 -3.37
CA PRO A 63 -3.89 4.34 -3.27
C PRO A 63 -3.10 3.21 -3.94
N ASN A 64 -1.86 3.51 -4.36
CA ASN A 64 -0.92 2.48 -4.79
C ASN A 64 -0.39 1.68 -3.59
N ALA A 65 -0.15 0.38 -3.81
CA ALA A 65 0.38 -0.55 -2.82
C ALA A 65 1.91 -0.62 -2.87
N TRP A 66 2.53 -0.67 -1.69
CA TRP A 66 3.97 -0.73 -1.51
C TRP A 66 4.34 -1.71 -0.41
N THR A 67 5.51 -2.29 -0.49
CA THR A 67 6.09 -3.08 0.59
C THR A 67 7.58 -2.80 0.73
N VAL A 68 8.11 -2.94 1.94
CA VAL A 68 9.53 -2.84 2.24
C VAL A 68 9.98 -4.19 2.77
N THR A 69 10.87 -4.84 2.06
CA THR A 69 11.40 -6.16 2.42
C THR A 69 12.31 -6.10 3.65
N SER A 70 12.68 -7.24 4.20
CA SER A 70 13.55 -7.33 5.38
C SER A 70 14.94 -6.73 5.15
N ASP A 71 15.45 -6.77 3.92
CA ASP A 71 16.71 -6.16 3.47
C ASP A 71 16.58 -4.67 3.08
N VAL A 72 15.44 -4.05 3.44
CA VAL A 72 15.16 -2.62 3.23
C VAL A 72 15.04 -2.23 1.75
N THR A 73 14.65 -3.17 0.89
CA THR A 73 14.29 -2.86 -0.50
C THR A 73 12.83 -2.46 -0.60
N VAL A 74 12.56 -1.31 -1.19
CA VAL A 74 11.20 -0.82 -1.47
C VAL A 74 10.69 -1.49 -2.73
N VAL A 75 9.53 -2.12 -2.65
CA VAL A 75 8.89 -2.80 -3.78
C VAL A 75 7.51 -2.22 -4.02
N THR A 76 7.22 -1.90 -5.25
CA THR A 76 5.87 -1.54 -5.71
C THR A 76 5.66 -2.13 -7.10
N ARG A 77 4.41 -2.38 -7.47
CA ARG A 77 4.10 -2.87 -8.82
C ARG A 77 4.53 -1.83 -9.86
N GLN A 78 5.10 -2.30 -10.96
CA GLN A 78 5.41 -1.46 -12.11
C GLN A 78 4.12 -0.82 -12.66
N ALA A 79 4.22 0.42 -13.13
CA ALA A 79 3.11 1.10 -13.77
C ALA A 79 2.88 0.51 -15.17
N ASP A 80 1.90 -0.36 -15.25
CA ASP A 80 1.38 -0.97 -16.47
C ASP A 80 -0.14 -0.70 -16.58
N SER A 81 -0.86 -1.47 -17.40
CA SER A 81 -2.32 -1.35 -17.51
C SER A 81 -3.09 -1.80 -16.25
N ALA A 82 -2.44 -2.47 -15.31
CA ALA A 82 -3.06 -3.00 -14.10
C ALA A 82 -3.04 -2.04 -12.92
N ILE A 83 -2.21 -0.99 -12.93
CA ILE A 83 -2.15 0.01 -11.86
C ILE A 83 -2.00 1.42 -12.41
N ARG A 84 -2.50 2.38 -11.62
CA ARG A 84 -2.34 3.79 -11.95
C ARG A 84 -0.94 4.30 -11.62
N ASN A 85 -0.32 4.99 -12.59
CA ASN A 85 0.90 5.74 -12.34
C ASN A 85 0.56 7.12 -11.75
N SER A 86 0.21 7.15 -10.46
CA SER A 86 -0.20 8.39 -9.79
C SER A 86 0.97 9.35 -9.56
N VAL A 87 0.67 10.65 -9.49
CA VAL A 87 1.67 11.70 -9.17
C VAL A 87 2.34 11.41 -7.82
N THR A 88 1.57 10.95 -6.83
CA THR A 88 2.08 10.58 -5.51
C THR A 88 3.04 9.40 -5.59
N ARG A 89 2.75 8.41 -6.46
CA ARG A 89 3.65 7.28 -6.71
C ARG A 89 4.99 7.77 -7.27
N LEU A 90 4.96 8.65 -8.27
CA LEU A 90 6.18 9.22 -8.86
C LEU A 90 7.00 10.00 -7.84
N ALA A 91 6.35 10.81 -6.99
CA ALA A 91 7.02 11.53 -5.91
C ALA A 91 7.65 10.58 -4.89
N GLY A 92 6.95 9.49 -4.52
CA GLY A 92 7.47 8.45 -3.64
C GLY A 92 8.72 7.79 -4.21
N LEU A 93 8.72 7.44 -5.51
CA LEU A 93 9.88 6.89 -6.21
C LEU A 93 11.08 7.84 -6.20
N ASP A 94 10.84 9.13 -6.39
CA ASP A 94 11.89 10.14 -6.37
C ASP A 94 12.52 10.25 -4.97
N ILE A 95 11.72 10.23 -3.92
CA ILE A 95 12.21 10.23 -2.52
C ILE A 95 13.06 8.98 -2.26
N VAL A 96 12.56 7.78 -2.60
CA VAL A 96 13.29 6.52 -2.40
C VAL A 96 14.66 6.55 -3.08
N ARG A 97 14.72 7.07 -4.32
CA ARG A 97 15.98 7.22 -5.08
C ARG A 97 16.93 8.22 -4.43
N ARG A 98 16.45 9.39 -4.00
CA ARG A 98 17.26 10.43 -3.36
C ARG A 98 17.86 9.97 -2.03
N GLU A 99 17.08 9.24 -1.25
CA GLU A 99 17.52 8.71 0.05
C GLU A 99 18.43 7.46 -0.09
N GLY A 100 18.63 6.96 -1.32
CA GLY A 100 19.55 5.86 -1.59
C GLY A 100 19.01 4.48 -1.16
N TYR A 101 17.71 4.33 -0.95
CA TYR A 101 17.10 3.03 -0.66
C TYR A 101 17.11 2.10 -1.88
N GLY A 102 17.29 0.81 -1.65
CA GLY A 102 17.06 -0.21 -2.67
C GLY A 102 15.63 -0.13 -3.19
N PHE A 103 15.45 -0.24 -4.50
CA PHE A 103 14.14 -0.07 -5.12
C PHE A 103 13.95 -1.01 -6.30
N VAL A 104 12.78 -1.67 -6.35
CA VAL A 104 12.39 -2.57 -7.44
C VAL A 104 10.92 -2.35 -7.80
N GLU A 105 10.67 -2.14 -9.09
CA GLU A 105 9.31 -2.12 -9.65
C GLU A 105 8.95 -3.52 -10.14
N ARG A 106 8.16 -4.24 -9.37
CA ARG A 106 7.65 -5.58 -9.68
C ARG A 106 6.37 -5.88 -8.91
N ALA A 107 5.60 -6.83 -9.41
CA ALA A 107 4.50 -7.40 -8.64
C ALA A 107 5.03 -8.14 -7.39
N PHE A 108 4.23 -8.14 -6.32
CA PHE A 108 4.50 -8.87 -5.08
C PHE A 108 3.21 -9.56 -4.59
N SER A 109 3.36 -10.67 -3.88
CA SER A 109 2.24 -11.43 -3.36
C SER A 109 1.79 -10.95 -1.98
N VAL A 110 0.58 -11.34 -1.57
CA VAL A 110 0.08 -11.09 -0.20
C VAL A 110 0.97 -11.75 0.85
N ALA A 111 1.49 -12.96 0.56
CA ALA A 111 2.40 -13.66 1.46
C ALA A 111 3.71 -12.89 1.64
N GLU A 112 4.27 -12.36 0.56
CA GLU A 112 5.45 -11.49 0.59
C GLU A 112 5.19 -10.22 1.41
N ALA A 113 4.05 -9.57 1.21
CA ALA A 113 3.68 -8.38 1.98
C ALA A 113 3.47 -8.67 3.47
N LYS A 114 2.90 -9.83 3.83
CA LYS A 114 2.75 -10.26 5.24
C LYS A 114 4.09 -10.52 5.92
N SER A 115 5.09 -11.03 5.20
CA SER A 115 6.45 -11.29 5.71
C SER A 115 7.39 -10.09 5.58
N ALA A 116 6.95 -9.02 4.90
CA ALA A 116 7.73 -7.81 4.73
C ALA A 116 7.95 -7.06 6.05
N ARG A 117 8.98 -6.23 6.10
CA ARG A 117 9.21 -5.34 7.24
C ARG A 117 8.09 -4.32 7.38
N VAL A 118 7.60 -3.80 6.27
CA VAL A 118 6.51 -2.82 6.18
C VAL A 118 5.67 -3.10 4.94
N ALA A 119 4.36 -3.03 5.09
CA ALA A 119 3.42 -2.88 3.98
C ALA A 119 2.71 -1.53 4.14
N LEU A 120 2.47 -0.82 3.05
CA LEU A 120 1.87 0.51 3.12
C LEU A 120 1.11 0.87 1.85
N VAL A 121 0.30 1.91 1.92
CA VAL A 121 -0.28 2.57 0.76
C VAL A 121 0.16 4.03 0.69
N MET A 122 0.15 4.55 -0.53
CA MET A 122 0.47 5.92 -0.82
C MET A 122 -0.56 6.54 -1.77
N SER A 123 -1.10 7.69 -1.38
CA SER A 123 -1.97 8.50 -2.23
C SER A 123 -1.95 9.97 -1.80
N THR A 124 -2.50 10.84 -2.63
CA THR A 124 -2.63 12.28 -2.29
C THR A 124 -3.47 12.51 -1.02
N ALA A 125 -4.43 11.63 -0.74
CA ALA A 125 -5.34 11.78 0.40
C ALA A 125 -4.72 11.34 1.73
N VAL A 126 -3.82 10.34 1.70
CA VAL A 126 -3.27 9.74 2.93
C VAL A 126 -1.74 9.83 3.03
N ALA A 127 -1.09 10.49 2.06
CA ALA A 127 0.36 10.55 1.93
C ALA A 127 0.98 9.14 1.99
N LEU A 128 1.47 8.72 3.14
CA LEU A 128 2.01 7.39 3.39
C LEU A 128 1.29 6.81 4.61
N LEU A 129 0.69 5.63 4.47
CA LEU A 129 -0.04 4.97 5.54
C LEU A 129 0.38 3.51 5.69
N PRO A 130 1.04 3.15 6.81
CA PRO A 130 1.51 1.80 7.03
C PRO A 130 0.40 0.86 7.49
N PHE A 131 0.53 -0.42 7.12
CA PHE A 131 -0.35 -1.49 7.55
C PHE A 131 0.29 -2.33 8.64
N VAL A 132 -0.47 -2.58 9.68
CA VAL A 132 -0.10 -3.47 10.77
C VAL A 132 -0.73 -4.85 10.64
N ARG A 133 -1.79 -4.98 9.83
CA ARG A 133 -2.46 -6.26 9.55
C ARG A 133 -2.95 -6.34 8.12
N ILE A 134 -2.81 -7.50 7.51
CA ILE A 134 -3.40 -7.89 6.23
C ILE A 134 -4.22 -9.15 6.47
N ASP A 135 -5.53 -9.13 6.21
CA ASP A 135 -6.48 -10.22 6.50
C ASP A 135 -6.37 -10.74 7.94
N GLY A 136 -6.25 -9.86 8.91
CA GLY A 136 -6.08 -10.20 10.31
C GLY A 136 -4.69 -10.67 10.73
N ALA A 137 -3.81 -11.06 9.79
CA ALA A 137 -2.43 -11.45 10.07
C ALA A 137 -1.54 -10.20 10.26
N ALA A 138 -0.65 -10.22 11.26
CA ALA A 138 0.30 -9.14 11.49
C ALA A 138 1.29 -9.02 10.31
N VAL A 139 1.71 -7.79 10.02
CA VAL A 139 2.77 -7.48 9.05
C VAL A 139 4.08 -7.25 9.81
N GLY A 140 5.14 -7.92 9.39
CA GLY A 140 6.46 -7.79 9.99
C GLY A 140 6.45 -8.15 11.48
N ASP A 141 7.26 -7.44 12.26
CA ASP A 141 7.37 -7.61 13.72
C ASP A 141 6.36 -6.74 14.52
N GLY A 142 5.49 -6.04 13.84
CA GLY A 142 4.51 -5.13 14.44
C GLY A 142 5.11 -3.85 15.05
N LYS A 143 6.42 -3.62 14.91
CA LYS A 143 7.16 -2.49 15.52
C LYS A 143 7.30 -1.26 14.61
N LEU A 144 6.40 -1.11 13.67
CA LEU A 144 6.43 -0.03 12.68
C LEU A 144 6.54 1.36 13.28
N ARG A 145 5.92 1.56 14.45
CA ARG A 145 5.93 2.82 15.17
C ARG A 145 7.35 3.26 15.56
N GLU A 146 8.17 2.33 16.06
CA GLU A 146 9.53 2.66 16.52
C GLU A 146 10.44 3.05 15.37
N THR A 147 10.32 2.36 14.23
CA THR A 147 11.14 2.63 13.03
C THR A 147 10.76 3.97 12.39
N TYR A 148 9.46 4.29 12.29
CA TYR A 148 9.00 5.55 11.71
C TYR A 148 9.34 6.75 12.60
N LEU A 149 9.15 6.64 13.92
CA LEU A 149 9.45 7.71 14.87
C LEU A 149 10.95 7.97 14.99
N ALA A 150 11.78 6.92 14.92
CA ALA A 150 13.24 7.06 14.90
C ALA A 150 13.70 7.83 13.64
N HIS A 151 13.10 7.55 12.48
CA HIS A 151 13.43 8.26 11.23
C HIS A 151 12.92 9.70 11.22
N ALA A 152 11.71 9.95 11.70
CA ALA A 152 11.14 11.29 11.81
C ALA A 152 11.90 12.17 12.83
N ALA A 153 12.51 11.58 13.85
CA ALA A 153 13.32 12.29 14.83
C ALA A 153 14.74 12.63 14.30
N SER A 154 15.28 11.86 13.36
CA SER A 154 16.61 12.07 12.77
C SER A 154 16.62 13.09 11.61
N THR A 155 15.45 13.55 11.16
CA THR A 155 15.30 14.50 10.03
C THR A 155 15.02 15.95 10.49
N LYS A 156 15.27 16.25 11.77
CA LYS A 156 15.19 17.62 12.31
C LYS A 156 16.57 18.27 12.38
#